data_5496380b583d6c346eabe3907ff4b3c6
#
_entry.id   5496380b583d6c346eabe3907ff4b3c6
#
_cell.length_a   1.000
_cell.length_b   1.000
_cell.length_c   1.000
_cell.angle_alpha   90.00
_cell.angle_beta   90.00
_cell.angle_gamma   90.00
#
_symmetry.space_group_name_H-M   'P 1'
#
loop_
_entity.id
_entity.type
_entity.pdbx_description
1 polymer ?
#
loop_
_entity_poly.entity_id
_entity_poly.type
_entity_poly.pdbx_seq_one_letter_code
_entity_poly.pdbx_strand_id
1 'polypeptide(L)'
;MIGGGDTGTLAKHMGFCLGRIGIKATYSGLADYYLNTINLADENDVLIAISKSGITKTVIQGAELAKEKGLKVIAITEYSNSKLGELADHVLLSKGDSSRFDYYKNYNHLSETAVIEALLELVKNVDKIVEKRADQLEFMLSEAKL
;
A
#
# COMPACT_ATOMS: atom_id res chain seq x y z
N MET A 1 5.48 1.44 0.05
CA MET A 1 4.37 0.65 -0.52
C MET A 1 4.71 0.21 -1.92
N ILE A 2 4.24 -0.95 -2.30
CA ILE A 2 4.51 -1.55 -3.61
C ILE A 2 3.22 -2.09 -4.24
N GLY A 3 3.19 -2.12 -5.57
CA GLY A 3 2.15 -2.74 -6.37
C GLY A 3 2.69 -3.02 -7.77
N GLY A 4 2.16 -4.02 -8.46
CA GLY A 4 2.59 -4.41 -9.81
C GLY A 4 1.56 -3.99 -10.86
N GLY A 5 2.00 -3.47 -12.00
CA GLY A 5 1.10 -3.02 -13.05
C GLY A 5 0.16 -1.90 -12.56
N ASP A 6 -1.14 -2.12 -12.72
CA ASP A 6 -2.21 -1.20 -12.33
C ASP A 6 -2.32 -0.99 -10.81
N THR A 7 -2.08 -2.02 -9.98
CA THR A 7 -2.05 -1.84 -8.52
C THR A 7 -0.88 -0.95 -8.05
N GLY A 8 0.10 -0.69 -8.91
CA GLY A 8 1.12 0.32 -8.68
C GLY A 8 0.54 1.74 -8.58
N THR A 9 -0.56 2.02 -9.29
CA THR A 9 -1.27 3.31 -9.16
C THR A 9 -1.93 3.47 -7.81
N LEU A 10 -2.45 2.39 -7.23
CA LEU A 10 -3.01 2.36 -5.87
C LEU A 10 -1.93 2.55 -4.80
N ALA A 11 -0.76 1.93 -4.97
CA ALA A 11 0.39 2.14 -4.09
C ALA A 11 0.84 3.60 -4.10
N LYS A 12 0.86 4.23 -5.28
CA LYS A 12 1.15 5.66 -5.45
C LYS A 12 0.11 6.53 -4.75
N HIS A 13 -1.18 6.27 -4.99
CA HIS A 13 -2.28 7.01 -4.38
C HIS A 13 -2.19 6.95 -2.85
N MET A 14 -2.11 5.74 -2.29
CA MET A 14 -1.99 5.54 -0.85
C MET A 14 -0.78 6.26 -0.26
N GLY A 15 0.38 6.19 -0.91
CA GLY A 15 1.59 6.85 -0.45
C GLY A 15 1.49 8.36 -0.44
N PHE A 16 0.86 8.92 -1.46
CA PHE A 16 0.57 10.35 -1.52
C PHE A 16 -0.37 10.77 -0.37
N CYS A 17 -1.45 10.01 -0.13
CA CYS A 17 -2.39 10.29 0.94
C CYS A 17 -1.76 10.17 2.33
N LEU A 18 -0.92 9.15 2.58
CA LEU A 18 -0.15 9.03 3.82
C LEU A 18 0.76 10.25 4.06
N GLY A 19 1.43 10.73 3.00
CA GLY A 19 2.22 11.96 3.08
C GLY A 19 1.38 13.18 3.50
N ARG A 20 0.17 13.30 2.97
CA ARG A 20 -0.75 14.41 3.30
C ARG A 20 -1.22 14.38 4.76
N ILE A 21 -1.38 13.21 5.33
CA ILE A 21 -1.72 13.06 6.76
C ILE A 21 -0.49 13.01 7.67
N GLY A 22 0.70 13.40 7.18
CA GLY A 22 1.90 13.56 7.97
C GLY A 22 2.74 12.28 8.19
N ILE A 23 2.43 11.18 7.50
CA ILE A 23 3.17 9.92 7.59
C ILE A 23 4.18 9.85 6.44
N LYS A 24 5.47 9.69 6.80
CA LYS A 24 6.51 9.48 5.79
C LYS A 24 6.30 8.14 5.09
N ALA A 25 6.13 8.18 3.79
CA ALA A 25 5.90 6.99 2.99
C ALA A 25 6.63 7.08 1.65
N THR A 26 7.19 5.94 1.22
CA THR A 26 7.72 5.75 -0.13
C THR A 26 6.83 4.77 -0.89
N TYR A 27 6.72 4.96 -2.19
CA TYR A 27 5.88 4.12 -3.04
C TYR A 27 6.46 3.99 -4.44
N SER A 28 6.28 2.83 -5.06
CA SER A 28 6.61 2.61 -6.47
C SER A 28 5.80 1.46 -7.07
N GLY A 29 5.50 1.56 -8.36
CA GLY A 29 5.00 0.46 -9.19
C GLY A 29 6.10 -0.22 -10.01
N LEU A 30 7.34 0.29 -9.96
CA LEU A 30 8.48 -0.24 -10.70
C LEU A 30 9.33 -1.13 -9.77
N ALA A 31 9.53 -2.40 -10.17
CA ALA A 31 10.20 -3.40 -9.35
C ALA A 31 11.60 -2.97 -8.92
N ASP A 32 12.41 -2.45 -9.81
CA ASP A 32 13.79 -2.03 -9.51
C ASP A 32 13.84 -0.95 -8.42
N TYR A 33 12.89 -0.01 -8.45
CA TYR A 33 12.82 1.06 -7.46
C TYR A 33 12.37 0.56 -6.10
N TYR A 34 11.31 -0.25 -6.03
CA TYR A 34 10.83 -0.67 -4.73
C TYR A 34 11.71 -1.75 -4.08
N LEU A 35 12.32 -2.63 -4.86
CA LEU A 35 13.29 -3.60 -4.32
C LEU A 35 14.49 -2.87 -3.70
N ASN A 36 15.01 -1.83 -4.37
CA ASN A 36 16.06 -1.01 -3.80
C ASN A 36 15.61 -0.29 -2.52
N THR A 37 14.41 0.27 -2.51
CA THR A 37 13.84 0.94 -1.32
C THR A 37 13.69 -0.03 -0.15
N ILE A 38 13.19 -1.25 -0.40
CA ILE A 38 13.05 -2.28 0.63
C ILE A 38 14.43 -2.70 1.14
N ASN A 39 15.43 -2.80 0.26
CA ASN A 39 16.79 -3.14 0.67
C ASN A 39 17.42 -2.10 1.61
N LEU A 40 17.01 -0.84 1.53
CA LEU A 40 17.44 0.25 2.40
C LEU A 40 16.59 0.42 3.67
N ALA A 41 15.48 -0.30 3.78
CA ALA A 41 14.58 -0.25 4.92
C ALA A 41 15.13 -1.04 6.12
N ASP A 42 14.64 -0.72 7.32
CA ASP A 42 14.99 -1.40 8.55
C ASP A 42 13.77 -2.06 9.23
N GLU A 43 14.00 -2.78 10.31
CA GLU A 43 12.97 -3.57 11.02
C GLU A 43 11.81 -2.75 11.60
N ASN A 44 11.94 -1.42 11.70
CA ASN A 44 10.87 -0.52 12.16
C ASN A 44 9.98 -0.06 11.01
N ASP A 45 10.37 -0.35 9.77
CA ASP A 45 9.59 -0.03 8.60
C ASP A 45 8.50 -1.08 8.35
N VAL A 46 7.43 -0.65 7.68
CA VAL A 46 6.31 -1.51 7.30
C VAL A 46 6.18 -1.52 5.78
N LEU A 47 6.12 -2.71 5.21
CA LEU A 47 5.77 -2.89 3.80
C LEU A 47 4.25 -3.06 3.64
N ILE A 48 3.62 -2.20 2.84
CA ILE A 48 2.26 -2.44 2.34
C ILE A 48 2.37 -2.89 0.88
N ALA A 49 1.95 -4.12 0.61
CA ALA A 49 2.01 -4.77 -0.69
C ALA A 49 0.60 -4.96 -1.27
N ILE A 50 0.35 -4.39 -2.44
CA ILE A 50 -0.97 -4.39 -3.08
C ILE A 50 -0.92 -5.28 -4.32
N SER A 51 -1.67 -6.37 -4.30
CA SER A 51 -1.84 -7.26 -5.45
C SER A 51 -3.21 -7.92 -5.41
N LYS A 52 -4.11 -7.55 -6.32
CA LYS A 52 -5.46 -8.08 -6.39
C LYS A 52 -5.49 -9.61 -6.38
N SER A 53 -4.74 -10.25 -7.26
CA SER A 53 -4.64 -11.71 -7.35
C SER A 53 -3.76 -12.35 -6.25
N GLY A 54 -2.89 -11.57 -5.60
CA GLY A 54 -1.91 -12.04 -4.63
C GLY A 54 -0.80 -12.93 -5.20
N ILE A 55 -0.66 -13.00 -6.55
CA ILE A 55 0.34 -13.85 -7.23
C ILE A 55 1.28 -13.08 -8.17
N THR A 56 1.27 -11.74 -8.13
CA THR A 56 2.15 -10.91 -8.94
C THR A 56 3.60 -11.13 -8.52
N LYS A 57 4.41 -11.74 -9.40
CA LYS A 57 5.77 -12.20 -9.09
C LYS A 57 6.65 -11.12 -8.46
N THR A 58 6.67 -9.92 -9.04
CA THR A 58 7.49 -8.81 -8.54
C THR A 58 7.06 -8.32 -7.17
N VAL A 59 5.74 -8.31 -6.87
CA VAL A 59 5.21 -7.95 -5.55
C VAL A 59 5.57 -9.02 -4.51
N ILE A 60 5.49 -10.31 -4.88
CA ILE A 60 5.91 -11.41 -4.02
C ILE A 60 7.40 -11.29 -3.68
N GLN A 61 8.27 -11.05 -4.67
CA GLN A 61 9.70 -10.82 -4.44
C GLN A 61 9.96 -9.67 -3.47
N GLY A 62 9.22 -8.57 -3.60
CA GLY A 62 9.31 -7.46 -2.64
C GLY A 62 8.87 -7.86 -1.24
N ALA A 63 7.81 -8.65 -1.10
CA ALA A 63 7.35 -9.14 0.20
C ALA A 63 8.36 -10.13 0.83
N GLU A 64 8.93 -11.04 0.04
CA GLU A 64 9.98 -11.97 0.47
C GLU A 64 11.20 -11.21 0.99
N LEU A 65 11.72 -10.24 0.24
CA LEU A 65 12.83 -9.40 0.66
C LEU A 65 12.52 -8.62 1.96
N ALA A 66 11.31 -8.08 2.08
CA ALA A 66 10.90 -7.40 3.31
C ALA A 66 10.90 -8.34 4.52
N LYS A 67 10.40 -9.55 4.37
CA LYS A 67 10.44 -10.58 5.44
C LYS A 67 11.87 -10.96 5.83
N GLU A 68 12.76 -11.15 4.85
CA GLU A 68 14.18 -11.43 5.10
C GLU A 68 14.86 -10.33 5.92
N LYS A 69 14.43 -9.08 5.74
CA LYS A 69 14.94 -7.91 6.48
C LYS A 69 14.21 -7.64 7.80
N GLY A 70 13.24 -8.47 8.17
CA GLY A 70 12.49 -8.33 9.42
C GLY A 70 11.35 -7.31 9.39
N LEU A 71 11.01 -6.74 8.23
CA LEU A 71 9.89 -5.80 8.12
C LEU A 71 8.56 -6.52 8.36
N LYS A 72 7.61 -5.79 8.92
CA LYS A 72 6.21 -6.21 8.92
C LYS A 72 5.61 -6.02 7.52
N VAL A 73 4.88 -7.03 7.04
CA VAL A 73 4.24 -7.02 5.74
C VAL A 73 2.73 -7.01 5.90
N ILE A 74 2.08 -6.00 5.32
CA ILE A 74 0.62 -5.90 5.19
C ILE A 74 0.27 -6.14 3.73
N ALA A 75 -0.56 -7.14 3.44
CA ALA A 75 -1.06 -7.41 2.10
C ALA A 75 -2.46 -6.83 1.89
N ILE A 76 -2.71 -6.19 0.75
CA ILE A 76 -4.04 -5.87 0.26
C ILE A 76 -4.29 -6.75 -0.97
N THR A 77 -5.21 -7.70 -0.85
CA THR A 77 -5.47 -8.72 -1.87
C THR A 77 -6.91 -9.26 -1.78
N GLU A 78 -7.42 -9.85 -2.86
CA GLU A 78 -8.72 -10.56 -2.83
C GLU A 78 -8.62 -11.97 -2.21
N TYR A 79 -7.41 -12.55 -2.12
CA TYR A 79 -7.23 -13.95 -1.76
C TYR A 79 -6.24 -14.10 -0.59
N SER A 80 -6.77 -14.40 0.59
CA SER A 80 -5.94 -14.64 1.79
C SER A 80 -5.02 -15.86 1.66
N ASN A 81 -5.43 -16.85 0.89
CA ASN A 81 -4.67 -18.07 0.59
C ASN A 81 -3.79 -17.94 -0.67
N SER A 82 -3.52 -16.72 -1.11
CA SER A 82 -2.56 -16.45 -2.17
C SER A 82 -1.13 -16.44 -1.62
N LYS A 83 -0.14 -16.55 -2.51
CA LYS A 83 1.27 -16.50 -2.11
C LYS A 83 1.63 -15.23 -1.32
N LEU A 84 1.08 -14.07 -1.72
CA LEU A 84 1.26 -12.82 -0.99
C LEU A 84 0.57 -12.86 0.38
N GLY A 85 -0.66 -13.43 0.45
CA GLY A 85 -1.39 -13.56 1.70
C GLY A 85 -0.67 -14.45 2.73
N GLU A 86 -0.03 -15.54 2.27
CA GLU A 86 0.75 -16.45 3.12
C GLU A 86 2.04 -15.79 3.66
N LEU A 87 2.65 -14.87 2.93
CA LEU A 87 3.86 -14.15 3.35
C LEU A 87 3.56 -13.01 4.33
N ALA A 88 2.37 -12.44 4.27
CA ALA A 88 2.01 -11.26 5.02
C ALA A 88 1.77 -11.54 6.52
N ASP A 89 2.18 -10.60 7.37
CA ASP A 89 1.82 -10.62 8.80
C ASP A 89 0.34 -10.25 9.00
N HIS A 90 -0.19 -9.40 8.12
CA HIS A 90 -1.60 -8.99 8.14
C HIS A 90 -2.15 -8.96 6.70
N VAL A 91 -3.37 -9.46 6.53
CA VAL A 91 -4.06 -9.45 5.23
C VAL A 91 -5.33 -8.61 5.34
N LEU A 92 -5.41 -7.59 4.49
CA LEU A 92 -6.62 -6.79 4.28
C LEU A 92 -7.29 -7.28 3.00
N LEU A 93 -8.45 -7.90 3.14
CA LEU A 93 -9.18 -8.48 2.02
C LEU A 93 -9.97 -7.41 1.26
N SER A 94 -9.62 -7.22 0.01
CA SER A 94 -10.36 -6.40 -0.96
C SER A 94 -11.34 -7.27 -1.75
N LYS A 95 -12.31 -7.87 -1.06
CA LYS A 95 -13.20 -8.86 -1.68
C LYS A 95 -14.08 -8.21 -2.74
N GLY A 96 -13.82 -8.55 -4.00
CA GLY A 96 -14.68 -8.26 -5.15
C GLY A 96 -15.52 -9.48 -5.55
N ASP A 97 -16.51 -9.25 -6.40
CA ASP A 97 -17.43 -10.28 -6.89
C ASP A 97 -16.92 -10.96 -8.17
N SER A 98 -15.65 -10.77 -8.51
CA SER A 98 -15.04 -11.29 -9.73
C SER A 98 -14.47 -12.70 -9.54
N SER A 99 -14.85 -13.64 -10.40
CA SER A 99 -14.12 -14.90 -10.52
C SER A 99 -12.69 -14.65 -11.03
N ARG A 100 -11.73 -15.53 -10.72
CA ARG A 100 -10.36 -15.44 -11.24
C ARG A 100 -10.29 -15.34 -12.77
N PHE A 101 -11.30 -15.85 -13.47
CA PHE A 101 -11.40 -15.85 -14.94
C PHE A 101 -11.95 -14.53 -15.51
N ASP A 102 -12.61 -13.71 -14.69
CA ASP A 102 -13.18 -12.42 -15.11
C ASP A 102 -12.23 -11.23 -14.84
N TYR A 103 -11.02 -11.51 -14.36
CA TYR A 103 -10.02 -10.52 -14.00
C TYR A 103 -9.81 -9.43 -15.06
N TYR A 104 -9.78 -9.79 -16.33
CA TYR A 104 -9.59 -8.85 -17.44
C TYR A 104 -10.89 -8.21 -17.94
N LYS A 105 -12.06 -8.76 -17.63
CA LYS A 105 -13.36 -8.25 -18.07
C LYS A 105 -13.96 -7.23 -17.09
N ASN A 106 -13.76 -7.45 -15.80
CA ASN A 106 -14.28 -6.60 -14.72
C ASN A 106 -13.13 -5.84 -14.05
N TYR A 107 -12.40 -5.07 -14.86
CA TYR A 107 -11.22 -4.37 -14.42
C TYR A 107 -11.60 -3.11 -13.65
N ASN A 108 -11.77 -3.24 -12.34
CA ASN A 108 -11.94 -2.12 -11.44
C ASN A 108 -11.16 -2.38 -10.14
N HIS A 109 -10.82 -1.32 -9.45
CA HIS A 109 -10.11 -1.34 -8.18
C HIS A 109 -10.95 -0.73 -7.04
N LEU A 110 -12.26 -0.79 -7.16
CA LEU A 110 -13.17 -0.20 -6.17
C LEU A 110 -12.95 -0.82 -4.78
N SER A 111 -12.82 -2.14 -4.73
CA SER A 111 -12.65 -2.87 -3.46
C SER A 111 -11.30 -2.56 -2.81
N GLU A 112 -10.21 -2.55 -3.58
CA GLU A 112 -8.88 -2.19 -3.09
C GLU A 112 -8.85 -0.74 -2.62
N THR A 113 -9.46 0.17 -3.40
CA THR A 113 -9.58 1.59 -3.04
C THR A 113 -10.36 1.77 -1.76
N ALA A 114 -11.48 1.07 -1.58
CA ALA A 114 -12.27 1.14 -0.35
C ALA A 114 -11.47 0.69 0.88
N VAL A 115 -10.67 -0.38 0.76
CA VAL A 115 -9.78 -0.84 1.84
C VAL A 115 -8.70 0.21 2.13
N ILE A 116 -8.09 0.81 1.11
CA ILE A 116 -7.08 1.86 1.26
C ILE A 116 -7.67 3.09 1.97
N GLU A 117 -8.83 3.58 1.53
CA GLU A 117 -9.47 4.75 2.14
C GLU A 117 -9.88 4.49 3.60
N ALA A 118 -10.40 3.29 3.89
CA ALA A 118 -10.72 2.91 5.27
C ALA A 118 -9.46 2.88 6.15
N LEU A 119 -8.35 2.35 5.65
CA LEU A 119 -7.09 2.31 6.38
C LEU A 119 -6.53 3.72 6.60
N LEU A 120 -6.57 4.60 5.58
CA LEU A 120 -6.14 5.99 5.70
C LEU A 120 -6.97 6.75 6.74
N GLU A 121 -8.28 6.53 6.79
CA GLU A 121 -9.16 7.15 7.77
C GLU A 121 -8.85 6.70 9.20
N LEU A 122 -8.58 5.40 9.40
CA LEU A 122 -8.19 4.87 10.71
C LEU A 122 -6.85 5.44 11.19
N VAL A 123 -5.89 5.62 10.29
CA VAL A 123 -4.53 6.07 10.64
C VAL A 123 -4.45 7.56 10.94
N LYS A 124 -5.34 8.39 10.39
CA LYS A 124 -5.39 9.85 10.67
C LYS A 124 -5.44 10.19 12.16
N ASN A 125 -6.09 9.37 12.96
CA ASN A 125 -6.45 9.68 14.35
C ASN A 125 -5.53 9.00 15.38
N VAL A 126 -4.43 8.35 14.93
CA VAL A 126 -3.62 7.52 15.84
C VAL A 126 -2.55 8.31 16.59
N ASP A 127 -2.05 9.43 16.05
CA ASP A 127 -0.92 10.16 16.67
C ASP A 127 -1.06 11.69 16.50
N LYS A 128 -0.96 12.41 17.62
CA LYS A 128 -0.97 13.89 17.65
C LYS A 128 0.17 14.53 16.84
N ILE A 129 1.30 13.84 16.66
CA ILE A 129 2.41 14.33 15.83
C ILE A 129 2.01 14.27 14.36
N VAL A 130 1.32 13.23 13.96
CA VAL A 130 0.77 13.04 12.61
C VAL A 130 -0.26 14.13 12.34
N GLU A 131 -1.20 14.36 13.24
CA GLU A 131 -2.22 15.42 13.14
C GLU A 131 -1.57 16.80 12.96
N LYS A 132 -0.60 17.15 13.81
CA LYS A 132 0.13 18.43 13.71
C LYS A 132 0.85 18.63 12.38
N ARG A 133 1.43 17.58 11.81
CA ARG A 133 2.08 17.62 10.49
C ARG A 133 1.06 17.81 9.35
N ALA A 134 -0.09 17.19 9.46
CA ALA A 134 -1.18 17.35 8.50
C ALA A 134 -1.69 18.79 8.49
N ASP A 135 -1.94 19.38 9.67
CA ASP A 135 -2.39 20.76 9.84
C ASP A 135 -1.38 21.76 9.25
N GLN A 136 -0.08 21.55 9.50
CA GLN A 136 0.97 22.39 8.94
C GLN A 136 0.98 22.35 7.42
N LEU A 137 0.82 21.16 6.81
CA LEU A 137 0.76 21.02 5.37
C LEU A 137 -0.49 21.67 4.79
N GLU A 138 -1.64 21.51 5.44
CA GLU A 138 -2.91 22.11 4.99
C GLU A 138 -2.82 23.63 5.02
N PHE A 139 -2.26 24.21 6.07
CA PHE A 139 -2.00 25.64 6.15
C PHE A 139 -1.14 26.14 4.98
N MET A 140 -0.01 25.48 4.72
CA MET A 140 0.88 25.85 3.60
C MET A 140 0.19 25.74 2.23
N LEU A 141 -0.62 24.69 2.02
CA LEU A 141 -1.33 24.49 0.76
C LEU A 141 -2.50 25.46 0.59
N SER A 142 -3.14 25.92 1.67
CA SER A 142 -4.22 26.91 1.61
C SER A 142 -3.70 28.28 1.18
N GLU A 143 -2.53 28.66 1.67
CA GLU A 143 -1.87 29.92 1.23
C GLU A 143 -1.45 29.89 -0.24
N ALA A 144 -1.10 28.72 -0.77
CA ALA A 144 -0.73 28.56 -2.17
C ALA A 144 -1.92 28.62 -3.17
N LYS A 145 -3.16 28.68 -2.66
CA LYS A 145 -4.38 28.78 -3.48
C LYS A 145 -4.93 30.20 -3.59
N LEU A 146 -4.31 31.17 -2.94
CA LEU A 146 -4.60 32.59 -3.05
C LEU A 146 -3.74 33.25 -4.13
#